data_a0a5084b7d6b9f5a6f9701f30fbdbd15
#
_entry.id   a0a5084b7d6b9f5a6f9701f30fbdbd15
#
_cell.length_a   1.000
_cell.length_b   1.000
_cell.length_c   1.000
_cell.angle_alpha   90.00
_cell.angle_beta   90.00
_cell.angle_gamma   90.00
#
_symmetry.space_group_name_H-M   'P 1'
#
loop_
_entity.id
_entity.type
_entity.pdbx_description
1 polymer ?
#
loop_
_entity_poly.entity_id
_entity_poly.type
_entity_poly.pdbx_seq_one_letter_code
_entity_poly.pdbx_strand_id
1 'polypeptide(L)'
;MMSRQRLSLFYICSGLISYSFYAQADYAAKIINPSDGYYLRLTNSSTVAQTPIYGSDGREYYQVGNPISVVNDNSIVSVRGRVNCIGREWGDTTNTQLGTNAYHRLFVYAPETGANINGKKLYDINTNVYMTIESSFIDIWRLLSDSQACSNAKPGDTVNASSFYTPRQITITFYVRNRIIDGQIIIPAMDLASYVRAFTGENSAPLDTTWSIGESTVPIRISASQLNIAELCTTTTSTGLPSTLNLRHGALNTINYDSTVTENVTYNCKFAESTSVRLRLDYTTDDDPKQRLPMTNSLDSNNKIYSELELLDDVTGQSGKDFKVQIQNVRTIKIRSHLHGSNAVAGEYRGSAWLIATFD
;
A
#
# COMPACT_ATOMS: atom_id res chain seq x y z
N MET A 1 92.60 -11.95 35.94
CA MET A 1 92.64 -12.02 34.50
C MET A 1 91.23 -12.12 34.00
N MET A 2 90.68 -11.05 33.50
CA MET A 2 89.26 -10.87 33.20
C MET A 2 88.99 -11.16 31.69
N SER A 3 88.15 -12.15 31.42
CA SER A 3 87.66 -12.47 30.05
C SER A 3 86.39 -11.61 29.77
N ARG A 4 86.44 -10.79 28.73
CA ARG A 4 85.31 -10.03 28.23
C ARG A 4 84.48 -10.89 27.30
N GLN A 5 83.29 -11.28 27.69
CA GLN A 5 82.30 -11.84 26.78
C GLN A 5 81.58 -10.65 26.01
N ARG A 6 81.64 -10.69 24.70
CA ARG A 6 80.91 -9.85 23.81
C ARG A 6 79.52 -10.41 23.60
N LEU A 7 78.47 -9.69 24.05
CA LEU A 7 77.12 -9.97 23.79
C LEU A 7 76.74 -9.42 22.40
N SER A 8 76.43 -10.29 21.45
CA SER A 8 75.89 -9.88 20.14
C SER A 8 74.39 -9.78 20.23
N LEU A 9 73.88 -8.55 20.11
CA LEU A 9 72.45 -8.25 20.02
C LEU A 9 71.98 -8.51 18.59
N PHE A 10 71.21 -9.58 18.39
CA PHE A 10 70.43 -9.80 17.14
C PHE A 10 69.16 -8.96 17.18
N TYR A 11 69.10 -7.90 16.39
CA TYR A 11 67.87 -7.21 16.07
C TYR A 11 67.06 -8.05 15.08
N ILE A 12 66.00 -8.73 15.57
CA ILE A 12 64.97 -9.30 14.72
C ILE A 12 64.03 -8.17 14.35
N CYS A 13 64.22 -7.59 13.16
CA CYS A 13 63.22 -6.73 12.53
C CYS A 13 62.03 -7.60 12.09
N SER A 14 61.03 -7.76 12.98
CA SER A 14 59.73 -8.31 12.64
C SER A 14 59.00 -7.28 11.78
N GLY A 15 59.09 -7.44 10.46
CA GLY A 15 58.28 -6.70 9.51
C GLY A 15 56.81 -7.12 9.71
N LEU A 16 56.07 -6.32 10.46
CA LEU A 16 54.62 -6.36 10.48
C LEU A 16 54.13 -5.91 9.08
N ILE A 17 53.89 -6.87 8.20
CA ILE A 17 53.14 -6.66 6.98
C ILE A 17 51.72 -6.39 7.43
N SER A 18 51.38 -5.11 7.59
CA SER A 18 50.00 -4.66 7.76
C SER A 18 49.27 -4.94 6.45
N TYR A 19 48.58 -6.06 6.37
CA TYR A 19 47.52 -6.24 5.37
C TYR A 19 46.45 -5.23 5.68
N SER A 20 46.49 -4.12 5.00
CA SER A 20 45.36 -3.22 4.94
C SER A 20 44.25 -3.96 4.19
N PHE A 21 43.34 -4.59 4.92
CA PHE A 21 42.06 -5.01 4.35
C PHE A 21 41.38 -3.71 3.98
N TYR A 22 41.36 -3.36 2.71
CA TYR A 22 40.48 -2.33 2.19
C TYR A 22 39.06 -2.86 2.36
N ALA A 23 38.41 -2.48 3.45
CA ALA A 23 37.00 -2.69 3.59
C ALA A 23 36.33 -1.82 2.51
N GLN A 24 35.76 -2.46 1.51
CA GLN A 24 34.96 -1.75 0.52
C GLN A 24 33.63 -1.38 1.19
N ALA A 25 33.32 -0.09 1.23
CA ALA A 25 32.04 0.37 1.73
C ALA A 25 30.96 -0.04 0.75
N ASP A 26 29.97 -0.76 1.25
CA ASP A 26 28.74 -1.04 0.54
C ASP A 26 27.85 0.20 0.55
N TYR A 27 27.14 0.46 -0.53
CA TYR A 27 26.25 1.60 -0.62
C TYR A 27 25.01 1.28 -1.46
N ALA A 28 23.92 1.98 -1.20
CA ALA A 28 22.72 1.92 -2.01
C ALA A 28 22.30 3.31 -2.50
N ALA A 29 21.80 3.33 -3.71
CA ALA A 29 21.15 4.50 -4.25
C ALA A 29 19.82 4.73 -3.50
N LYS A 30 19.59 5.99 -3.04
CA LYS A 30 18.47 6.36 -2.17
C LYS A 30 17.71 7.55 -2.74
N ILE A 31 16.38 7.45 -2.76
CA ILE A 31 15.51 8.56 -3.14
C ILE A 31 15.75 9.77 -2.21
N ILE A 32 15.90 10.95 -2.78
CA ILE A 32 16.18 12.18 -2.00
C ILE A 32 14.93 12.60 -1.23
N ASN A 33 13.77 12.65 -1.92
CA ASN A 33 12.50 12.92 -1.28
C ASN A 33 11.70 11.62 -1.17
N PRO A 34 11.43 11.12 0.05
CA PRO A 34 10.68 9.87 0.24
C PRO A 34 9.29 9.86 -0.37
N SER A 35 8.71 11.03 -0.67
CA SER A 35 7.42 11.15 -1.35
C SER A 35 7.52 11.01 -2.87
N ASP A 36 8.72 10.96 -3.45
CA ASP A 36 8.92 10.76 -4.88
C ASP A 36 9.01 9.26 -5.24
N GLY A 37 9.04 8.94 -6.53
CA GLY A 37 9.11 7.59 -7.06
C GLY A 37 8.10 7.35 -8.19
N TYR A 38 7.75 6.09 -8.43
CA TYR A 38 6.70 5.70 -9.37
C TYR A 38 5.33 5.81 -8.72
N TYR A 39 4.40 6.41 -9.46
CA TYR A 39 2.98 6.54 -9.10
C TYR A 39 2.13 5.82 -10.14
N LEU A 40 1.44 4.77 -9.72
CA LEU A 40 0.45 4.09 -10.53
C LEU A 40 -0.91 4.76 -10.30
N ARG A 41 -1.68 4.92 -11.35
CA ARG A 41 -3.04 5.44 -11.30
C ARG A 41 -3.95 4.58 -12.15
N LEU A 42 -4.91 3.93 -11.52
CA LEU A 42 -5.99 3.31 -12.26
C LEU A 42 -6.97 4.38 -12.76
N THR A 43 -7.41 4.25 -13.99
CA THR A 43 -8.28 5.23 -14.65
C THR A 43 -9.65 4.61 -14.92
N ASN A 44 -10.65 5.43 -15.20
CA ASN A 44 -11.99 4.97 -15.56
C ASN A 44 -12.05 4.07 -16.82
N SER A 45 -10.97 4.01 -17.60
CA SER A 45 -10.83 3.06 -18.70
C SER A 45 -10.43 1.65 -18.25
N SER A 46 -10.06 1.49 -16.96
CA SER A 46 -9.76 0.17 -16.39
C SER A 46 -11.07 -0.59 -16.18
N THR A 47 -11.37 -1.52 -17.05
CA THR A 47 -12.57 -2.37 -16.96
C THR A 47 -12.33 -3.52 -15.99
N VAL A 48 -13.38 -4.00 -15.34
CA VAL A 48 -13.35 -5.23 -14.54
C VAL A 48 -13.69 -6.42 -15.42
N ALA A 49 -12.89 -7.47 -15.36
CA ALA A 49 -13.10 -8.69 -16.12
C ALA A 49 -14.47 -9.31 -15.79
N GLN A 50 -15.14 -9.88 -16.81
CA GLN A 50 -16.42 -10.56 -16.61
C GLN A 50 -16.25 -11.96 -16.01
N THR A 51 -15.12 -12.61 -16.32
CA THR A 51 -14.82 -13.97 -15.88
C THR A 51 -13.89 -13.93 -14.68
N PRO A 52 -14.19 -14.63 -13.59
CA PRO A 52 -13.31 -14.71 -12.44
C PRO A 52 -12.10 -15.60 -12.71
N ILE A 53 -11.06 -15.33 -11.94
CA ILE A 53 -9.89 -16.20 -11.76
C ILE A 53 -9.96 -16.71 -10.32
N TYR A 54 -9.76 -18.02 -10.14
CA TYR A 54 -9.78 -18.61 -8.79
C TYR A 54 -8.41 -18.50 -8.13
N GLY A 55 -8.39 -17.96 -6.93
CA GLY A 55 -7.22 -17.98 -6.06
C GLY A 55 -6.96 -19.36 -5.47
N SER A 56 -5.78 -19.57 -4.90
CA SER A 56 -5.46 -20.83 -4.18
C SER A 56 -6.31 -21.04 -2.94
N ASP A 57 -6.99 -19.99 -2.46
CA ASP A 57 -7.96 -20.02 -1.37
C ASP A 57 -9.38 -20.44 -1.83
N GLY A 58 -9.54 -20.78 -3.10
CA GLY A 58 -10.82 -21.17 -3.72
C GLY A 58 -11.79 -20.01 -3.97
N ARG A 59 -11.36 -18.76 -3.78
CA ARG A 59 -12.20 -17.57 -3.96
C ARG A 59 -12.07 -17.01 -5.37
N GLU A 60 -13.11 -16.31 -5.80
CA GLU A 60 -13.18 -15.63 -7.08
C GLU A 60 -12.53 -14.26 -7.01
N TYR A 61 -11.72 -13.95 -8.00
CA TYR A 61 -11.05 -12.66 -8.21
C TYR A 61 -11.25 -12.20 -9.63
N TYR A 62 -11.64 -10.94 -9.81
CA TYR A 62 -11.88 -10.34 -11.12
C TYR A 62 -10.79 -9.34 -11.42
N GLN A 63 -10.08 -9.53 -12.50
CA GLN A 63 -8.98 -8.63 -12.89
C GLN A 63 -9.49 -7.23 -13.23
N VAL A 64 -8.78 -6.22 -12.78
CA VAL A 64 -9.06 -4.81 -13.03
C VAL A 64 -8.06 -4.25 -14.02
N GLY A 65 -8.52 -3.94 -15.22
CA GLY A 65 -7.68 -3.45 -16.30
C GLY A 65 -6.65 -4.47 -16.79
N ASN A 66 -5.67 -3.99 -17.52
CA ASN A 66 -4.53 -4.80 -17.95
C ASN A 66 -3.42 -4.80 -16.91
N PRO A 67 -2.54 -5.81 -16.90
CA PRO A 67 -1.31 -5.76 -16.12
C PRO A 67 -0.51 -4.50 -16.41
N ILE A 68 -0.02 -3.84 -15.36
CA ILE A 68 0.67 -2.55 -15.43
C ILE A 68 2.17 -2.79 -15.28
N SER A 69 2.93 -2.52 -16.33
CA SER A 69 4.39 -2.49 -16.23
C SER A 69 4.83 -1.17 -15.59
N VAL A 70 5.79 -1.23 -14.66
CA VAL A 70 6.32 -0.04 -13.96
C VAL A 70 7.28 0.71 -14.90
N VAL A 71 6.70 1.36 -15.89
CA VAL A 71 7.41 2.21 -16.86
C VAL A 71 6.83 3.61 -16.79
N ASN A 72 7.58 4.61 -17.26
CA ASN A 72 7.06 5.98 -17.34
C ASN A 72 6.06 6.09 -18.49
N ASP A 73 4.79 5.83 -18.20
CA ASP A 73 3.65 6.08 -19.08
C ASP A 73 2.74 7.11 -18.40
N ASN A 74 2.68 8.29 -18.94
CA ASN A 74 1.96 9.44 -18.38
C ASN A 74 0.45 9.20 -18.13
N SER A 75 -0.16 8.19 -18.76
CA SER A 75 -1.58 7.89 -18.59
C SER A 75 -1.87 7.03 -17.34
N ILE A 76 -1.00 6.08 -17.04
CA ILE A 76 -1.18 5.10 -15.96
C ILE A 76 -0.05 5.15 -14.94
N VAL A 77 1.18 5.33 -15.39
CA VAL A 77 2.38 5.34 -14.54
C VAL A 77 3.15 6.62 -14.79
N SER A 78 3.46 7.33 -13.73
CA SER A 78 4.37 8.47 -13.77
C SER A 78 5.53 8.25 -12.80
N VAL A 79 6.70 8.81 -13.11
CA VAL A 79 7.86 8.77 -12.23
C VAL A 79 8.40 10.17 -12.04
N ARG A 80 8.75 10.50 -10.81
CA ARG A 80 9.35 11.78 -10.44
C ARG A 80 10.41 11.62 -9.36
N GLY A 81 11.22 12.66 -9.20
CA GLY A 81 12.22 12.75 -8.15
C GLY A 81 13.62 12.41 -8.60
N ARG A 82 14.54 12.65 -7.69
CA ARG A 82 15.97 12.39 -7.86
C ARG A 82 16.45 11.41 -6.80
N VAL A 83 17.45 10.68 -7.16
CA VAL A 83 18.10 9.66 -6.33
C VAL A 83 19.53 10.11 -6.06
N ASN A 84 19.93 10.11 -4.79
CA ASN A 84 21.32 10.22 -4.39
C ASN A 84 21.99 8.86 -4.59
N CYS A 85 23.00 8.79 -5.42
CA CYS A 85 23.63 7.54 -5.79
C CYS A 85 24.32 6.83 -4.62
N ILE A 86 24.89 7.59 -3.68
CA ILE A 86 25.46 7.09 -2.43
C ILE A 86 24.63 7.67 -1.28
N GLY A 87 23.39 7.26 -1.20
CA GLY A 87 22.41 7.79 -0.22
C GLY A 87 22.28 6.95 1.04
N ARG A 88 22.66 5.69 1.01
CA ARG A 88 22.79 4.80 2.16
C ARG A 88 24.13 4.08 2.07
N GLU A 89 24.92 4.19 3.11
CA GLU A 89 26.21 3.54 3.25
C GLU A 89 26.18 2.59 4.45
N TRP A 90 26.93 1.50 4.36
CA TRP A 90 27.21 0.58 5.46
C TRP A 90 28.60 -0.02 5.30
N GLY A 91 29.15 -0.62 6.36
CA GLY A 91 30.50 -1.12 6.39
C GLY A 91 31.53 -0.02 6.67
N ASP A 92 32.80 -0.21 6.30
CA ASP A 92 33.85 0.78 6.49
C ASP A 92 33.83 1.80 5.36
N THR A 93 33.37 3.01 5.65
CA THR A 93 33.14 4.10 4.69
C THR A 93 34.41 4.83 4.25
N THR A 94 35.59 4.43 4.71
CA THR A 94 36.84 5.16 4.44
C THR A 94 37.34 5.04 3.00
N ASN A 95 36.77 4.13 2.21
CA ASN A 95 37.20 3.89 0.84
C ASN A 95 36.00 3.65 -0.10
N THR A 96 35.46 4.73 -0.65
CA THR A 96 34.41 4.71 -1.68
C THR A 96 34.95 4.17 -3.01
N GLN A 97 35.51 2.99 -3.01
CA GLN A 97 35.71 2.29 -4.27
C GLN A 97 34.36 1.71 -4.69
N LEU A 98 33.96 2.19 -5.81
CA LEU A 98 32.84 1.82 -6.64
C LEU A 98 32.48 0.34 -6.50
N GLY A 99 31.34 0.08 -5.88
CA GLY A 99 30.82 -1.28 -5.85
C GLY A 99 30.69 -1.80 -7.28
N THR A 100 31.34 -2.90 -7.56
CA THR A 100 31.37 -3.50 -8.89
C THR A 100 30.12 -4.34 -9.15
N ASN A 101 29.46 -4.80 -8.08
CA ASN A 101 28.31 -5.69 -8.15
C ASN A 101 27.04 -4.94 -7.75
N ALA A 102 26.13 -4.80 -8.69
CA ALA A 102 24.82 -4.20 -8.46
C ALA A 102 23.80 -5.28 -8.15
N TYR A 103 23.34 -5.31 -6.92
CA TYR A 103 22.25 -6.16 -6.46
C TYR A 103 20.93 -5.41 -6.45
N HIS A 104 19.89 -6.10 -6.89
CA HIS A 104 18.55 -5.56 -7.01
C HIS A 104 17.58 -6.37 -6.18
N ARG A 105 16.68 -5.69 -5.48
CA ARG A 105 15.60 -6.33 -4.73
C ARG A 105 14.34 -5.46 -4.76
N LEU A 106 13.20 -6.11 -4.79
CA LEU A 106 11.90 -5.50 -4.62
C LEU A 106 11.36 -5.89 -3.24
N PHE A 107 11.11 -4.89 -2.41
CA PHE A 107 10.46 -5.04 -1.12
C PHE A 107 8.99 -4.68 -1.28
N VAL A 108 8.08 -5.57 -0.89
CA VAL A 108 6.64 -5.34 -0.97
C VAL A 108 6.13 -4.96 0.42
N TYR A 109 5.36 -3.87 0.52
CA TYR A 109 4.83 -3.36 1.78
C TYR A 109 3.34 -3.65 1.96
N ALA A 110 2.62 -3.94 0.87
CA ALA A 110 1.24 -4.36 0.97
C ALA A 110 1.17 -5.71 1.72
N PRO A 111 0.20 -5.89 2.64
CA PRO A 111 0.06 -7.13 3.41
C PRO A 111 -0.16 -8.35 2.50
N GLU A 112 0.54 -9.44 2.78
CA GLU A 112 0.35 -10.70 2.07
C GLU A 112 -0.88 -11.44 2.59
N THR A 113 -1.77 -11.87 1.70
CA THR A 113 -3.02 -12.58 2.08
C THR A 113 -2.82 -14.04 2.45
N GLY A 114 -1.68 -14.62 2.09
CA GLY A 114 -1.43 -16.07 2.13
C GLY A 114 -1.99 -16.85 0.92
N ALA A 115 -2.80 -16.20 0.07
CA ALA A 115 -3.29 -16.79 -1.18
C ALA A 115 -2.39 -16.42 -2.37
N ASN A 116 -2.60 -17.10 -3.49
CA ASN A 116 -1.96 -16.77 -4.76
C ASN A 116 -2.95 -16.88 -5.92
N ILE A 117 -2.65 -16.17 -7.01
CA ILE A 117 -3.34 -16.26 -8.30
C ILE A 117 -2.29 -16.65 -9.35
N ASN A 118 -2.51 -17.75 -10.03
CA ASN A 118 -1.59 -18.27 -11.05
C ASN A 118 -0.13 -18.41 -10.53
N GLY A 119 0.03 -18.85 -9.28
CA GLY A 119 1.33 -19.01 -8.63
C GLY A 119 1.99 -17.72 -8.13
N LYS A 120 1.33 -16.56 -8.27
CA LYS A 120 1.83 -15.26 -7.81
C LYS A 120 1.17 -14.92 -6.47
N LYS A 121 1.97 -14.47 -5.49
CA LYS A 121 1.48 -14.02 -4.19
C LYS A 121 0.43 -12.92 -4.36
N LEU A 122 -0.63 -13.01 -3.60
CA LEU A 122 -1.71 -12.02 -3.55
C LEU A 122 -1.55 -11.13 -2.33
N TYR A 123 -1.65 -9.83 -2.54
CA TYR A 123 -1.48 -8.79 -1.51
C TYR A 123 -2.75 -7.96 -1.37
N ASP A 124 -3.07 -7.56 -0.14
CA ASP A 124 -4.20 -6.69 0.18
C ASP A 124 -3.89 -5.22 -0.15
N ILE A 125 -4.81 -4.57 -0.85
CA ILE A 125 -4.83 -3.12 -1.01
C ILE A 125 -5.90 -2.51 -0.09
N ASN A 126 -7.06 -3.16 -0.06
CA ASN A 126 -8.15 -2.92 0.88
C ASN A 126 -9.07 -4.15 0.91
N THR A 127 -10.17 -4.09 1.65
CA THR A 127 -11.09 -5.22 1.84
C THR A 127 -11.65 -5.85 0.56
N ASN A 128 -11.58 -5.16 -0.57
CA ASN A 128 -12.11 -5.66 -1.85
C ASN A 128 -11.12 -5.60 -3.02
N VAL A 129 -10.00 -4.89 -2.86
CA VAL A 129 -8.98 -4.71 -3.90
C VAL A 129 -7.69 -5.41 -3.51
N TYR A 130 -7.16 -6.17 -4.42
CA TYR A 130 -5.95 -6.98 -4.27
C TYR A 130 -4.99 -6.71 -5.41
N MET A 131 -3.74 -7.09 -5.23
CA MET A 131 -2.76 -7.07 -6.31
C MET A 131 -1.86 -8.30 -6.31
N THR A 132 -1.33 -8.63 -7.48
CA THR A 132 -0.13 -9.47 -7.63
C THR A 132 1.00 -8.66 -8.19
N ILE A 133 2.23 -9.01 -7.82
CA ILE A 133 3.44 -8.41 -8.36
C ILE A 133 4.29 -9.52 -9.00
N GLU A 134 4.76 -9.26 -10.22
CA GLU A 134 5.70 -10.11 -10.93
C GLU A 134 7.03 -9.41 -11.06
N SER A 135 8.08 -10.07 -10.63
CA SER A 135 9.46 -9.66 -10.86
C SER A 135 10.40 -10.82 -10.50
N SER A 136 11.56 -10.87 -11.12
CA SER A 136 12.59 -11.87 -10.81
C SER A 136 13.35 -11.60 -9.51
N PHE A 137 13.14 -10.44 -8.88
CA PHE A 137 13.88 -10.00 -7.68
C PHE A 137 12.97 -9.62 -6.50
N ILE A 138 11.74 -10.17 -6.44
CA ILE A 138 10.88 -10.06 -5.26
C ILE A 138 11.48 -10.87 -4.12
N ASP A 139 11.60 -10.25 -2.94
CA ASP A 139 12.06 -10.84 -1.67
C ASP A 139 13.46 -11.48 -1.71
N ILE A 140 14.17 -11.40 -2.82
CA ILE A 140 15.53 -11.92 -2.98
C ILE A 140 16.43 -10.90 -3.66
N TRP A 141 17.68 -10.85 -3.24
CA TRP A 141 18.70 -10.07 -3.92
C TRP A 141 19.16 -10.79 -5.20
N ARG A 142 19.15 -10.07 -6.31
CA ARG A 142 19.63 -10.55 -7.61
C ARG A 142 20.75 -9.66 -8.13
N LEU A 143 21.83 -10.27 -8.54
CA LEU A 143 22.87 -9.60 -9.31
C LEU A 143 22.36 -9.43 -10.76
N LEU A 144 22.16 -8.20 -11.19
CA LEU A 144 21.72 -7.85 -12.54
C LEU A 144 22.70 -6.84 -13.15
N SER A 145 23.02 -7.02 -14.43
CA SER A 145 23.97 -6.18 -15.17
C SER A 145 23.30 -5.14 -16.08
N ASP A 146 21.99 -5.08 -16.08
CA ASP A 146 21.20 -4.34 -17.07
C ASP A 146 21.03 -2.84 -16.81
N SER A 147 21.47 -2.34 -15.66
CA SER A 147 21.32 -0.94 -15.30
C SER A 147 22.66 -0.26 -15.03
N GLN A 148 22.86 0.89 -15.66
CA GLN A 148 24.06 1.71 -15.51
C GLN A 148 23.90 2.83 -14.48
N ALA A 149 22.68 3.12 -14.02
CA ALA A 149 22.43 4.21 -13.09
C ALA A 149 23.17 4.02 -11.77
N CYS A 150 23.88 5.05 -11.33
CA CYS A 150 24.72 5.06 -10.12
C CYS A 150 25.91 4.08 -10.10
N SER A 151 26.22 3.38 -11.20
CA SER A 151 27.50 2.69 -11.33
C SER A 151 28.61 3.73 -11.44
N ASN A 152 29.73 3.54 -10.75
CA ASN A 152 30.84 4.49 -10.70
C ASN A 152 30.47 5.87 -10.12
N ALA A 153 29.48 5.94 -9.24
CA ALA A 153 29.06 7.17 -8.59
C ALA A 153 30.06 7.67 -7.55
N LYS A 154 30.06 8.98 -7.32
CA LYS A 154 30.81 9.65 -6.25
C LYS A 154 29.83 10.21 -5.22
N PRO A 155 30.27 10.43 -3.97
CA PRO A 155 29.46 11.15 -2.99
C PRO A 155 28.91 12.48 -3.57
N GLY A 156 27.61 12.67 -3.45
CA GLY A 156 26.89 13.83 -4.00
C GLY A 156 26.34 13.66 -5.41
N ASP A 157 26.70 12.61 -6.13
CA ASP A 157 26.12 12.32 -7.45
C ASP A 157 24.62 11.99 -7.33
N THR A 158 23.84 12.59 -8.20
CA THR A 158 22.39 12.36 -8.25
C THR A 158 21.92 12.09 -9.67
N VAL A 159 20.94 11.20 -9.79
CA VAL A 159 20.29 10.86 -11.06
C VAL A 159 18.77 10.97 -10.93
N ASN A 160 18.05 11.03 -12.05
CA ASN A 160 16.61 10.97 -12.02
C ASN A 160 16.14 9.54 -11.64
N ALA A 161 15.05 9.44 -10.90
CA ALA A 161 14.45 8.14 -10.57
C ALA A 161 14.09 7.32 -11.82
N SER A 162 13.71 8.01 -12.90
CA SER A 162 13.44 7.39 -14.22
C SER A 162 14.65 6.78 -14.91
N SER A 163 15.87 7.06 -14.45
CA SER A 163 17.11 6.52 -15.01
C SER A 163 17.35 5.05 -14.65
N PHE A 164 16.59 4.51 -13.69
CA PHE A 164 16.67 3.10 -13.31
C PHE A 164 15.75 2.26 -14.23
N TYR A 165 16.34 1.39 -15.04
CA TYR A 165 15.58 0.55 -15.98
C TYR A 165 15.01 -0.73 -15.36
N THR A 166 15.62 -1.24 -14.31
CA THR A 166 15.21 -2.48 -13.63
C THR A 166 13.73 -2.47 -13.18
N PRO A 167 13.14 -1.35 -12.69
CA PRO A 167 11.71 -1.31 -12.39
C PRO A 167 10.80 -1.67 -13.57
N ARG A 168 11.24 -1.53 -14.82
CA ARG A 168 10.48 -1.95 -16.01
C ARG A 168 10.23 -3.45 -16.09
N GLN A 169 10.96 -4.25 -15.32
CA GLN A 169 10.75 -5.70 -15.18
C GLN A 169 9.70 -6.04 -14.10
N ILE A 170 9.08 -5.04 -13.50
CA ILE A 170 8.03 -5.19 -12.51
C ILE A 170 6.69 -5.02 -13.20
N THR A 171 5.80 -6.00 -13.01
CA THR A 171 4.43 -5.94 -13.50
C THR A 171 3.48 -6.10 -12.32
N ILE A 172 2.49 -5.22 -12.20
CA ILE A 172 1.47 -5.22 -11.15
C ILE A 172 0.11 -5.44 -11.80
N THR A 173 -0.65 -6.39 -11.28
CA THR A 173 -2.02 -6.68 -11.72
C THR A 173 -2.95 -6.50 -10.54
N PHE A 174 -4.02 -5.73 -10.73
CA PHE A 174 -5.04 -5.50 -9.71
C PHE A 174 -6.24 -6.40 -9.91
N TYR A 175 -6.88 -6.77 -8.81
CA TYR A 175 -8.06 -7.61 -8.77
C TYR A 175 -9.08 -7.07 -7.78
N VAL A 176 -10.35 -7.37 -8.00
CA VAL A 176 -11.42 -7.21 -7.01
C VAL A 176 -11.99 -8.57 -6.70
N ARG A 177 -12.33 -8.77 -5.44
CA ARG A 177 -12.90 -10.04 -4.96
C ARG A 177 -14.38 -10.17 -5.26
N ASN A 178 -15.11 -9.07 -5.17
CA ASN A 178 -16.54 -9.06 -5.40
C ASN A 178 -16.87 -8.08 -6.52
N ARG A 179 -17.80 -8.45 -7.39
CA ARG A 179 -18.37 -7.48 -8.33
C ARG A 179 -19.29 -6.54 -7.57
N ILE A 180 -18.94 -5.27 -7.57
CA ILE A 180 -19.68 -4.21 -6.88
C ILE A 180 -20.84 -3.77 -7.79
N ILE A 181 -22.03 -3.64 -7.24
CA ILE A 181 -23.23 -3.27 -8.03
C ILE A 181 -23.42 -1.77 -8.21
N ASP A 182 -22.83 -0.96 -7.35
CA ASP A 182 -22.94 0.50 -7.35
C ASP A 182 -21.97 1.20 -8.30
N GLY A 183 -21.24 0.44 -9.09
CA GLY A 183 -20.41 0.96 -10.16
C GLY A 183 -19.13 1.65 -9.72
N GLN A 184 -18.76 1.65 -8.43
CA GLN A 184 -17.57 2.35 -7.94
C GLN A 184 -16.64 1.45 -7.13
N ILE A 185 -15.35 1.48 -7.50
CA ILE A 185 -14.27 0.92 -6.68
C ILE A 185 -13.35 2.05 -6.27
N ILE A 186 -13.13 2.21 -4.98
CA ILE A 186 -12.21 3.19 -4.43
C ILE A 186 -10.92 2.48 -4.03
N ILE A 187 -9.82 3.01 -4.53
CA ILE A 187 -8.47 2.55 -4.22
C ILE A 187 -7.78 3.67 -3.46
N PRO A 188 -7.38 3.46 -2.20
CA PRO A 188 -6.67 4.47 -1.42
C PRO A 188 -5.26 4.68 -1.97
N ALA A 189 -4.69 5.86 -1.74
CA ALA A 189 -3.28 6.08 -1.96
C ALA A 189 -2.48 5.28 -0.94
N MET A 190 -1.51 4.48 -1.41
CA MET A 190 -0.63 3.72 -0.53
C MET A 190 0.71 3.38 -1.16
N ASP A 191 1.66 3.05 -0.33
CA ASP A 191 2.95 2.50 -0.73
C ASP A 191 2.80 1.00 -1.02
N LEU A 192 3.06 0.58 -2.26
CA LEU A 192 2.92 -0.82 -2.68
C LEU A 192 4.21 -1.59 -2.47
N ALA A 193 5.31 -1.03 -2.93
CA ALA A 193 6.61 -1.68 -2.95
C ALA A 193 7.74 -0.65 -3.03
N SER A 194 8.98 -1.10 -2.90
CA SER A 194 10.14 -0.29 -3.24
C SER A 194 11.19 -1.11 -3.98
N TYR A 195 11.74 -0.50 -5.02
CA TYR A 195 12.91 -1.01 -5.68
C TYR A 195 14.16 -0.49 -4.97
N VAL A 196 15.09 -1.40 -4.70
CA VAL A 196 16.40 -1.07 -4.11
C VAL A 196 17.50 -1.57 -5.03
N ARG A 197 18.47 -0.69 -5.29
CA ARG A 197 19.72 -1.02 -5.95
C ARG A 197 20.87 -0.78 -4.98
N ALA A 198 21.50 -1.85 -4.57
CA ALA A 198 22.64 -1.86 -3.67
C ALA A 198 23.91 -2.27 -4.41
N PHE A 199 25.02 -1.66 -4.05
CA PHE A 199 26.34 -1.93 -4.60
C PHE A 199 27.21 -2.53 -3.51
N THR A 200 27.81 -3.67 -3.81
CA THR A 200 28.73 -4.37 -2.89
C THR A 200 30.08 -4.55 -3.55
N GLY A 201 31.12 -4.49 -2.76
CA GLY A 201 32.50 -4.74 -3.21
C GLY A 201 32.82 -6.20 -3.47
N GLU A 202 32.04 -7.11 -2.88
CA GLU A 202 32.23 -8.57 -2.98
C GLU A 202 31.09 -9.22 -3.76
N ASN A 203 31.29 -10.48 -4.18
CA ASN A 203 30.23 -11.28 -4.81
C ASN A 203 29.19 -11.79 -3.79
N SER A 204 28.89 -10.98 -2.78
CA SER A 204 27.92 -11.27 -1.74
C SER A 204 26.78 -10.25 -1.77
N ALA A 205 25.57 -10.77 -1.73
CA ALA A 205 24.39 -9.91 -1.65
C ALA A 205 24.30 -9.24 -0.27
N PRO A 206 23.64 -8.07 -0.16
CA PRO A 206 23.30 -7.48 1.13
C PRO A 206 22.58 -8.48 2.03
N LEU A 207 22.88 -8.45 3.33
CA LEU A 207 22.22 -9.32 4.32
C LEU A 207 20.84 -8.80 4.72
N ASP A 208 20.53 -7.54 4.39
CA ASP A 208 19.27 -6.91 4.78
C ASP A 208 18.05 -7.59 4.13
N THR A 209 17.12 -8.02 4.96
CA THR A 209 15.83 -8.60 4.56
C THR A 209 14.68 -7.62 4.68
N THR A 210 14.93 -6.46 5.29
CA THR A 210 13.96 -5.37 5.48
C THR A 210 14.57 -4.05 5.00
N TRP A 211 13.74 -3.19 4.41
CA TRP A 211 14.19 -1.89 3.89
C TRP A 211 13.04 -0.91 3.99
N SER A 212 13.25 0.24 4.62
CA SER A 212 12.21 1.25 4.72
C SER A 212 11.99 1.93 3.36
N ILE A 213 10.77 2.38 3.11
CA ILE A 213 10.43 3.07 1.86
C ILE A 213 11.26 4.37 1.69
N GLY A 214 11.57 5.05 2.79
CA GLY A 214 12.39 6.26 2.79
C GLY A 214 13.87 6.03 2.45
N GLU A 215 14.33 4.78 2.47
CA GLU A 215 15.69 4.39 2.11
C GLU A 215 15.77 3.69 0.76
N SER A 216 14.64 3.47 0.10
CA SER A 216 14.59 2.81 -1.19
C SER A 216 15.22 3.64 -2.30
N THR A 217 15.68 2.98 -3.34
CA THR A 217 16.16 3.65 -4.55
C THR A 217 15.02 4.32 -5.27
N VAL A 218 13.93 3.60 -5.53
CA VAL A 218 12.71 4.15 -6.15
C VAL A 218 11.47 3.53 -5.52
N PRO A 219 10.71 4.29 -4.73
CA PRO A 219 9.41 3.88 -4.23
C PRO A 219 8.40 3.63 -5.36
N ILE A 220 7.48 2.69 -5.15
CA ILE A 220 6.37 2.37 -6.06
C ILE A 220 5.07 2.49 -5.28
N ARG A 221 4.19 3.38 -5.74
CA ARG A 221 2.95 3.77 -5.06
C ARG A 221 1.75 3.66 -5.97
N ILE A 222 0.59 3.49 -5.37
CA ILE A 222 -0.67 3.76 -6.05
C ILE A 222 -1.23 5.09 -5.58
N SER A 223 -1.68 5.91 -6.51
CA SER A 223 -2.44 7.12 -6.21
C SER A 223 -3.88 6.77 -5.88
N ALA A 224 -4.52 7.57 -5.03
CA ALA A 224 -5.95 7.44 -4.82
C ALA A 224 -6.68 7.44 -6.18
N SER A 225 -7.51 6.44 -6.41
CA SER A 225 -8.19 6.23 -7.67
C SER A 225 -9.63 5.81 -7.41
N GLN A 226 -10.52 6.28 -8.24
CA GLN A 226 -11.91 5.85 -8.28
C GLN A 226 -12.17 5.25 -9.67
N LEU A 227 -12.63 4.00 -9.70
CA LEU A 227 -12.97 3.31 -10.93
C LEU A 227 -14.48 3.24 -11.04
N ASN A 228 -15.01 3.60 -12.19
CA ASN A 228 -16.41 3.37 -12.53
C ASN A 228 -16.51 2.04 -13.29
N ILE A 229 -17.34 1.14 -12.77
CA ILE A 229 -17.66 -0.13 -13.43
C ILE A 229 -18.96 0.08 -14.22
N ALA A 230 -19.17 -0.68 -15.29
CA ALA A 230 -20.42 -0.62 -16.04
C ALA A 230 -21.61 -0.89 -15.09
N GLU A 231 -22.44 0.11 -14.91
CA GLU A 231 -23.51 0.14 -13.91
C GLU A 231 -24.65 -0.80 -14.28
N LEU A 232 -24.94 -1.76 -13.40
CA LEU A 232 -26.23 -2.45 -13.39
C LEU A 232 -27.23 -1.73 -12.47
N CYS A 233 -26.73 -0.91 -11.57
CA CYS A 233 -27.51 -0.06 -10.68
C CYS A 233 -26.97 1.38 -10.67
N THR A 234 -27.85 2.34 -10.46
CA THR A 234 -27.48 3.70 -10.06
C THR A 234 -27.80 3.89 -8.58
N THR A 235 -26.83 4.39 -7.83
CA THR A 235 -26.99 4.66 -6.40
C THR A 235 -27.29 6.14 -6.20
N THR A 236 -28.36 6.44 -5.48
CA THR A 236 -28.71 7.80 -5.07
C THR A 236 -28.81 7.88 -3.55
N THR A 237 -28.36 9.00 -2.98
CA THR A 237 -28.45 9.26 -1.54
C THR A 237 -29.49 10.34 -1.27
N SER A 238 -30.03 10.39 -0.06
CA SER A 238 -30.95 11.45 0.39
C SER A 238 -30.33 12.85 0.28
N THR A 239 -29.01 12.96 0.28
CA THR A 239 -28.30 14.23 0.10
C THR A 239 -28.10 14.64 -1.36
N GLY A 240 -28.52 13.79 -2.31
CA GLY A 240 -28.41 14.05 -3.76
C GLY A 240 -27.00 13.84 -4.33
N LEU A 241 -26.03 13.46 -3.53
CA LEU A 241 -24.68 13.15 -3.97
C LEU A 241 -24.58 11.66 -4.32
N PRO A 242 -24.09 11.28 -5.50
CA PRO A 242 -24.14 9.88 -5.95
C PRO A 242 -23.26 8.91 -5.15
N SER A 243 -22.27 9.39 -4.41
CA SER A 243 -21.27 8.53 -3.76
C SER A 243 -20.92 8.91 -2.32
N THR A 244 -21.56 9.94 -1.78
CA THR A 244 -21.23 10.41 -0.43
C THR A 244 -22.50 10.69 0.36
N LEU A 245 -22.60 10.06 1.53
CA LEU A 245 -23.67 10.28 2.49
C LEU A 245 -23.09 10.90 3.76
N ASN A 246 -23.68 12.00 4.22
CA ASN A 246 -23.24 12.70 5.43
C ASN A 246 -24.27 12.50 6.55
N LEU A 247 -23.91 11.72 7.55
CA LEU A 247 -24.68 11.52 8.77
C LEU A 247 -24.26 12.60 9.80
N ARG A 248 -25.03 13.71 9.85
CA ARG A 248 -24.67 14.88 10.66
C ARG A 248 -25.48 14.91 11.95
N HIS A 249 -24.85 14.72 13.08
CA HIS A 249 -25.48 14.78 14.40
C HIS A 249 -25.69 16.20 14.93
N GLY A 250 -25.03 17.19 14.30
CA GLY A 250 -25.11 18.59 14.77
C GLY A 250 -24.29 18.82 16.05
N ALA A 251 -24.64 19.88 16.76
CA ALA A 251 -24.02 20.22 18.04
C ALA A 251 -24.64 19.40 19.17
N LEU A 252 -23.83 18.68 19.91
CA LEU A 252 -24.23 17.84 21.03
C LEU A 252 -23.59 18.32 22.34
N ASN A 253 -24.21 17.99 23.46
CA ASN A 253 -23.65 18.24 24.80
C ASN A 253 -22.49 17.31 25.06
N THR A 254 -21.34 17.85 25.44
CA THR A 254 -20.13 17.05 25.70
C THR A 254 -20.20 16.22 27.00
N ILE A 255 -20.98 16.64 27.97
CA ILE A 255 -21.11 15.94 29.27
C ILE A 255 -21.91 14.65 29.11
N ASN A 256 -23.01 14.73 28.36
CA ASN A 256 -23.85 13.57 28.06
C ASN A 256 -24.50 13.77 26.70
N TYR A 257 -24.23 12.89 25.77
CA TYR A 257 -24.77 12.96 24.41
C TYR A 257 -25.44 11.66 24.02
N ASP A 258 -26.57 11.80 23.35
CA ASP A 258 -27.30 10.70 22.73
C ASP A 258 -27.99 11.28 21.49
N SER A 259 -27.61 10.80 20.32
CA SER A 259 -28.12 11.30 19.05
C SER A 259 -28.14 10.19 18.00
N THR A 260 -29.28 10.06 17.35
CA THR A 260 -29.46 9.13 16.24
C THR A 260 -29.78 9.90 14.96
N VAL A 261 -29.03 9.58 13.90
CA VAL A 261 -29.26 10.13 12.56
C VAL A 261 -29.43 8.98 11.59
N THR A 262 -30.42 9.10 10.71
CA THR A 262 -30.70 8.08 9.69
C THR A 262 -30.83 8.76 8.32
N GLU A 263 -30.15 8.17 7.34
CA GLU A 263 -30.15 8.64 5.95
C GLU A 263 -30.40 7.47 4.99
N ASN A 264 -30.90 7.76 3.80
CA ASN A 264 -31.29 6.76 2.82
C ASN A 264 -30.27 6.63 1.70
N VAL A 265 -30.03 5.37 1.29
CA VAL A 265 -29.36 5.02 0.04
C VAL A 265 -30.32 4.21 -0.79
N THR A 266 -30.58 4.66 -2.01
CA THR A 266 -31.49 4.00 -2.93
C THR A 266 -30.71 3.44 -4.11
N TYR A 267 -30.83 2.14 -4.31
CA TYR A 267 -30.34 1.41 -5.48
C TYR A 267 -31.47 1.35 -6.52
N ASN A 268 -31.22 1.94 -7.69
CA ASN A 268 -32.09 1.83 -8.87
C ASN A 268 -31.40 0.94 -9.88
N CYS A 269 -31.84 -0.31 -9.97
CA CYS A 269 -31.20 -1.38 -10.71
C CYS A 269 -32.01 -1.79 -11.93
N LYS A 270 -31.35 -2.42 -12.90
CA LYS A 270 -31.98 -2.97 -14.12
C LYS A 270 -31.66 -4.47 -14.21
N PHE A 271 -32.19 -5.24 -13.24
CA PHE A 271 -32.09 -6.69 -13.28
C PHE A 271 -33.30 -7.29 -13.97
N ALA A 272 -33.07 -8.32 -14.80
CA ALA A 272 -34.14 -9.07 -15.44
C ALA A 272 -35.00 -9.82 -14.40
N GLU A 273 -34.35 -10.36 -13.37
CA GLU A 273 -34.96 -11.06 -12.23
C GLU A 273 -34.47 -10.48 -10.91
N SER A 274 -35.14 -10.81 -9.81
CA SER A 274 -34.70 -10.43 -8.48
C SER A 274 -33.34 -11.08 -8.17
N THR A 275 -32.38 -10.26 -7.82
CA THR A 275 -30.99 -10.66 -7.62
C THR A 275 -30.61 -10.46 -6.16
N SER A 276 -29.92 -11.43 -5.58
CA SER A 276 -29.38 -11.35 -4.23
C SER A 276 -28.17 -10.43 -4.21
N VAL A 277 -28.24 -9.41 -3.36
CA VAL A 277 -27.18 -8.41 -3.16
C VAL A 277 -26.80 -8.41 -1.69
N ARG A 278 -25.52 -8.60 -1.41
CA ARG A 278 -24.96 -8.46 -0.07
C ARG A 278 -24.56 -7.01 0.18
N LEU A 279 -25.07 -6.43 1.25
CA LEU A 279 -24.76 -5.09 1.71
C LEU A 279 -23.87 -5.20 2.95
N ARG A 280 -22.77 -4.45 2.98
CA ARG A 280 -21.83 -4.47 4.10
C ARG A 280 -21.32 -3.06 4.40
N LEU A 281 -21.33 -2.68 5.69
CA LEU A 281 -20.56 -1.53 6.18
C LEU A 281 -19.13 -1.96 6.49
N ASP A 282 -18.20 -1.20 5.95
CA ASP A 282 -16.77 -1.43 6.12
C ASP A 282 -16.07 -0.16 6.62
N TYR A 283 -15.32 -0.27 7.72
CA TYR A 283 -14.57 0.83 8.31
C TYR A 283 -13.47 0.29 9.22
N THR A 284 -12.44 1.09 9.41
CA THR A 284 -11.34 0.75 10.32
C THR A 284 -11.83 0.90 11.76
N THR A 285 -11.74 -0.17 12.53
CA THR A 285 -11.97 -0.20 13.97
C THR A 285 -10.64 0.01 14.71
N ASP A 286 -10.74 0.39 15.98
CA ASP A 286 -9.63 0.40 16.91
C ASP A 286 -9.89 -0.58 18.07
N ASP A 287 -9.31 -0.34 19.25
CA ASP A 287 -9.45 -1.19 20.43
C ASP A 287 -10.84 -1.11 21.12
N ASP A 288 -11.84 -0.46 20.50
CA ASP A 288 -13.20 -0.43 21.02
C ASP A 288 -13.80 -1.86 21.09
N PRO A 289 -14.20 -2.37 22.28
CA PRO A 289 -14.72 -3.73 22.42
C PRO A 289 -15.98 -4.00 21.59
N LYS A 290 -16.73 -2.96 21.26
CA LYS A 290 -17.95 -3.05 20.45
C LYS A 290 -17.69 -2.86 18.96
N GLN A 291 -16.43 -2.66 18.58
CA GLN A 291 -16.02 -2.42 17.18
C GLN A 291 -16.91 -1.38 16.48
N ARG A 292 -17.14 -0.24 17.16
CA ARG A 292 -17.88 0.89 16.60
C ARG A 292 -16.97 1.71 15.70
N LEU A 293 -17.56 2.56 14.88
CA LEU A 293 -16.80 3.52 14.07
C LEU A 293 -16.15 4.56 14.97
N PRO A 294 -14.81 4.64 15.02
CA PRO A 294 -14.13 5.71 15.74
C PRO A 294 -14.29 7.04 14.98
N MET A 295 -14.75 8.06 15.69
CA MET A 295 -14.81 9.42 15.23
C MET A 295 -13.75 10.25 15.95
N THR A 296 -12.84 10.80 15.20
CA THR A 296 -11.63 11.47 15.71
C THR A 296 -11.87 12.98 15.79
N ASN A 297 -11.46 13.59 16.89
CA ASN A 297 -11.49 15.04 17.07
C ASN A 297 -10.51 15.71 16.10
N SER A 298 -10.96 16.76 15.41
CA SER A 298 -10.16 17.47 14.40
C SER A 298 -8.94 18.21 14.97
N LEU A 299 -8.93 18.52 16.27
CA LEU A 299 -7.85 19.25 16.96
C LEU A 299 -6.87 18.31 17.65
N ASP A 300 -7.33 17.12 18.08
CA ASP A 300 -6.48 16.13 18.77
C ASP A 300 -6.97 14.72 18.43
N SER A 301 -6.18 14.01 17.63
CA SER A 301 -6.49 12.67 17.15
C SER A 301 -6.56 11.58 18.25
N ASN A 302 -6.06 11.86 19.44
CA ASN A 302 -6.18 10.93 20.59
C ASN A 302 -7.59 10.96 21.20
N ASN A 303 -8.33 12.05 21.00
CA ASN A 303 -9.70 12.18 21.47
C ASN A 303 -10.67 11.58 20.46
N LYS A 304 -11.36 10.53 20.87
CA LYS A 304 -12.33 9.79 20.03
C LYS A 304 -13.66 9.65 20.74
N ILE A 305 -14.71 9.65 19.92
CA ILE A 305 -16.05 9.17 20.28
C ILE A 305 -16.44 8.08 19.30
N TYR A 306 -17.47 7.31 19.59
CA TYR A 306 -17.79 6.13 18.80
C TYR A 306 -19.25 6.16 18.31
N SER A 307 -19.42 5.90 17.00
CA SER A 307 -20.72 5.73 16.39
C SER A 307 -21.05 4.26 16.18
N GLU A 308 -22.23 3.86 16.65
CA GLU A 308 -22.82 2.59 16.25
C GLU A 308 -23.46 2.76 14.88
N LEU A 309 -22.84 2.19 13.84
CA LEU A 309 -23.40 2.20 12.49
C LEU A 309 -24.12 0.89 12.20
N GLU A 310 -25.30 1.01 11.57
CA GLU A 310 -26.04 -0.13 11.06
C GLU A 310 -26.80 0.20 9.78
N LEU A 311 -27.05 -0.81 8.99
CA LEU A 311 -27.95 -0.82 7.86
C LEU A 311 -29.32 -1.32 8.32
N LEU A 312 -30.38 -0.75 7.75
CA LEU A 312 -31.75 -1.18 7.99
C LEU A 312 -32.49 -1.32 6.66
N ASP A 313 -33.14 -2.43 6.49
CA ASP A 313 -34.01 -2.69 5.37
C ASP A 313 -35.47 -2.74 5.86
N ASP A 314 -36.20 -1.67 5.66
CA ASP A 314 -37.60 -1.57 6.11
C ASP A 314 -38.53 -2.60 5.47
N VAL A 315 -38.17 -3.14 4.30
CA VAL A 315 -39.03 -4.10 3.59
C VAL A 315 -38.97 -5.49 4.22
N THR A 316 -37.78 -5.92 4.66
CA THR A 316 -37.60 -7.25 5.28
C THR A 316 -37.50 -7.17 6.80
N GLY A 317 -37.35 -5.97 7.37
CA GLY A 317 -37.05 -5.78 8.79
C GLY A 317 -35.63 -6.18 9.20
N GLN A 318 -34.77 -6.51 8.26
CA GLN A 318 -33.38 -6.86 8.55
C GLN A 318 -32.59 -5.62 8.98
N SER A 319 -31.69 -5.81 9.94
CA SER A 319 -30.75 -4.77 10.37
C SER A 319 -29.39 -5.39 10.70
N GLY A 320 -28.34 -4.57 10.68
CA GLY A 320 -27.00 -4.98 11.01
C GLY A 320 -25.94 -4.35 10.12
N LYS A 321 -24.70 -4.82 10.25
CA LYS A 321 -23.57 -4.31 9.45
C LYS A 321 -23.38 -5.07 8.13
N ASP A 322 -23.95 -6.25 8.00
CA ASP A 322 -23.77 -7.16 6.88
C ASP A 322 -24.99 -8.07 6.75
N PHE A 323 -25.74 -7.93 5.66
CA PHE A 323 -26.87 -8.77 5.33
C PHE A 323 -27.16 -8.80 3.83
N LYS A 324 -28.06 -9.69 3.41
CA LYS A 324 -28.48 -9.86 2.01
C LYS A 324 -29.88 -9.31 1.78
N VAL A 325 -30.03 -8.65 0.64
CA VAL A 325 -31.33 -8.15 0.17
C VAL A 325 -31.59 -8.62 -1.25
N GLN A 326 -32.87 -8.79 -1.60
CA GLN A 326 -33.29 -9.05 -2.97
C GLN A 326 -33.61 -7.72 -3.65
N ILE A 327 -32.95 -7.45 -4.78
CA ILE A 327 -33.17 -6.25 -5.58
C ILE A 327 -33.53 -6.65 -7.02
N GLN A 328 -34.60 -6.07 -7.54
CA GLN A 328 -34.93 -6.19 -8.96
C GLN A 328 -34.83 -4.83 -9.66
N ASN A 329 -35.61 -3.86 -9.20
CA ASN A 329 -35.66 -2.50 -9.78
C ASN A 329 -35.14 -1.46 -8.79
N VAL A 330 -35.88 -1.24 -7.71
CA VAL A 330 -35.54 -0.21 -6.72
C VAL A 330 -35.50 -0.82 -5.33
N ARG A 331 -34.45 -0.47 -4.58
CA ARG A 331 -34.33 -0.82 -3.15
C ARG A 331 -33.74 0.34 -2.38
N THR A 332 -34.42 0.75 -1.32
CA THR A 332 -33.92 1.77 -0.40
C THR A 332 -33.46 1.10 0.89
N ILE A 333 -32.24 1.41 1.28
CA ILE A 333 -31.61 0.97 2.52
C ILE A 333 -31.34 2.19 3.37
N LYS A 334 -31.65 2.12 4.65
CA LYS A 334 -31.33 3.16 5.63
C LYS A 334 -29.97 2.89 6.26
N ILE A 335 -29.20 3.95 6.46
CA ILE A 335 -27.97 3.90 7.25
C ILE A 335 -28.23 4.70 8.50
N ARG A 336 -28.12 4.06 9.65
CA ARG A 336 -28.31 4.68 10.96
C ARG A 336 -26.98 4.82 11.66
N SER A 337 -26.73 6.01 12.20
CA SER A 337 -25.59 6.32 13.08
C SER A 337 -26.15 6.72 14.45
N HIS A 338 -25.74 6.01 15.48
CA HIS A 338 -26.09 6.32 16.86
C HIS A 338 -24.83 6.69 17.63
N LEU A 339 -24.78 7.95 18.07
CA LEU A 339 -23.75 8.48 18.95
C LEU A 339 -24.30 8.57 20.36
N HIS A 340 -23.71 7.86 21.30
CA HIS A 340 -24.06 8.00 22.72
C HIS A 340 -22.81 7.88 23.61
N GLY A 341 -22.78 8.62 24.67
CA GLY A 341 -21.66 8.63 25.62
C GLY A 341 -21.64 9.84 26.52
N SER A 342 -20.53 10.00 27.23
CA SER A 342 -20.36 11.10 28.20
C SER A 342 -18.90 11.58 28.22
N ASN A 343 -18.72 12.82 28.75
CA ASN A 343 -17.42 13.43 28.99
C ASN A 343 -16.50 13.50 27.74
N ALA A 344 -17.09 13.80 26.57
CA ALA A 344 -16.31 14.05 25.37
C ALA A 344 -15.55 15.38 25.46
N VAL A 345 -14.36 15.45 24.88
CA VAL A 345 -13.64 16.70 24.71
C VAL A 345 -14.40 17.57 23.69
N ALA A 346 -14.50 18.86 23.93
CA ALA A 346 -15.16 19.76 22.99
C ALA A 346 -14.37 19.80 21.65
N GLY A 347 -15.08 19.78 20.53
CA GLY A 347 -14.47 19.83 19.22
C GLY A 347 -15.34 19.22 18.12
N GLU A 348 -14.85 19.28 16.89
CA GLU A 348 -15.48 18.63 15.75
C GLU A 348 -14.95 17.21 15.59
N TYR A 349 -15.85 16.24 15.52
CA TYR A 349 -15.53 14.83 15.36
C TYR A 349 -15.91 14.32 13.98
N ARG A 350 -15.01 13.57 13.35
CA ARG A 350 -15.23 12.98 12.02
C ARG A 350 -14.83 11.52 12.01
N GLY A 351 -15.62 10.71 11.32
CA GLY A 351 -15.36 9.32 10.99
C GLY A 351 -15.89 9.02 9.60
N SER A 352 -15.38 7.99 8.97
CA SER A 352 -15.81 7.55 7.64
C SER A 352 -15.98 6.04 7.58
N ALA A 353 -16.96 5.59 6.83
CA ALA A 353 -17.24 4.19 6.55
C ALA A 353 -17.62 4.02 5.08
N TRP A 354 -17.46 2.81 4.58
CA TRP A 354 -17.87 2.41 3.23
C TRP A 354 -19.11 1.55 3.31
N LEU A 355 -20.10 1.84 2.47
CA LEU A 355 -21.17 0.89 2.17
C LEU A 355 -20.79 0.14 0.89
N ILE A 356 -20.62 -1.15 1.00
CA ILE A 356 -20.25 -2.04 -0.10
C ILE A 356 -21.46 -2.91 -0.45
N ALA A 357 -21.88 -2.84 -1.68
CA ALA A 357 -22.95 -3.66 -2.25
C ALA A 357 -22.38 -4.58 -3.32
N THR A 358 -22.53 -5.89 -3.14
CA THR A 358 -21.96 -6.90 -4.04
C THR A 358 -23.02 -7.90 -4.47
N PHE A 359 -22.86 -8.50 -5.65
CA PHE A 359 -23.61 -9.69 -6.01
C PHE A 359 -23.21 -10.84 -5.07
N ASP A 360 -24.19 -11.63 -4.69
CA ASP A 360 -23.99 -12.81 -3.84
C ASP A 360 -23.73 -14.06 -4.69
#